data_875f605991056fcd403919a76c214332
#
_entry.id   875f605991056fcd403919a76c214332
#
_cell.length_a   1.000
_cell.length_b   1.000
_cell.length_c   1.000
_cell.angle_alpha   90.00
_cell.angle_beta   90.00
_cell.angle_gamma   90.00
#
_symmetry.space_group_name_H-M   'P 1'
#
loop_
_entity.id
_entity.type
_entity.pdbx_description
1 polymer ?
#
loop_
_entity_poly.entity_id
_entity_poly.type
_entity_poly.pdbx_seq_one_letter_code
_entity_poly.pdbx_strand_id
1 'polypeptide(L)'
;MLTDTCGIGIPLAAALAADGREVPLAGGLAGAGAWTAIRALRRRYAAQRLGESWGVLAALRDWVLLAGLLALALTLSDAQGGPRPTLALAALTPGLLLSATVAPMTRLHLNRQRREARAVRRALVVGEPAAVDHVVGRLAARTDHAYVVVGAVPVGLQSLQCGMPVAGRLPAAGADRGRDADAVLRAVADSGADVALVAPGLRMTGERLRQVIWALHGAGLQLAVVPGLTEVAEARVRPTTAAGLTVLQVAPPAQQFGQPWLKSLADRLGAALGLLVLAPLFGVLALAVRGTSPGPVFHRQTRCGLRGTPFTMWKFRTMVADAEARRAELARSGANQHDGHMFKMRRDPRVTPLGAVLRRLSLDELPQLLNVLRGDMSLIGPRPPLPDEVAHYSPTELRRLAVRPGMTGLWQVSGRSDLSWDETVALDLWYVDNWSVATDVEIMTRTLRAVVDGRGAY
;
A
#
# COMPACT_ATOMS: atom_id res chain seq x y z
N MET A 1 1.40 7.25 -21.81
CA MET A 1 1.39 8.56 -22.45
C MET A 1 0.35 8.65 -23.58
N LEU A 2 0.41 7.85 -24.63
CA LEU A 2 -0.61 7.86 -25.70
C LEU A 2 -2.05 7.69 -25.21
N THR A 3 -2.31 6.74 -24.33
CA THR A 3 -3.64 6.52 -23.72
C THR A 3 -4.15 7.74 -22.95
N ASP A 4 -3.25 8.46 -22.28
CA ASP A 4 -3.58 9.65 -21.51
C ASP A 4 -3.94 10.83 -22.43
N THR A 5 -3.17 11.01 -23.50
CA THR A 5 -3.39 12.05 -24.51
C THR A 5 -4.72 11.85 -25.23
N CYS A 6 -4.99 10.60 -25.70
CA CYS A 6 -6.24 10.28 -26.39
C CYS A 6 -7.45 10.33 -25.48
N GLY A 7 -7.31 9.88 -24.20
CA GLY A 7 -8.39 9.84 -23.22
C GLY A 7 -8.93 11.21 -22.80
N ILE A 8 -8.16 12.27 -22.95
CA ILE A 8 -8.58 13.66 -22.73
C ILE A 8 -8.86 14.40 -24.03
N GLY A 9 -7.95 14.30 -25.01
CA GLY A 9 -8.01 15.09 -26.21
C GLY A 9 -9.20 14.80 -27.09
N ILE A 10 -9.50 13.54 -27.35
CA ILE A 10 -10.61 13.13 -28.22
C ILE A 10 -11.98 13.51 -27.63
N PRO A 11 -12.31 13.15 -26.38
CA PRO A 11 -13.60 13.51 -25.79
C PRO A 11 -13.79 15.02 -25.65
N LEU A 12 -12.71 15.77 -25.30
CA LEU A 12 -12.79 17.22 -25.18
C LEU A 12 -13.00 17.89 -26.56
N ALA A 13 -12.30 17.43 -27.61
CA ALA A 13 -12.54 17.91 -28.97
C ALA A 13 -13.97 17.62 -29.44
N ALA A 14 -14.49 16.43 -29.17
CA ALA A 14 -15.87 16.06 -29.51
C ALA A 14 -16.90 16.93 -28.77
N ALA A 15 -16.67 17.19 -27.46
CA ALA A 15 -17.53 18.08 -26.68
C ALA A 15 -17.55 19.51 -27.20
N LEU A 16 -16.36 20.06 -27.57
CA LEU A 16 -16.25 21.40 -28.13
C LEU A 16 -16.87 21.50 -29.53
N ALA A 17 -16.77 20.43 -30.34
CA ALA A 17 -17.45 20.35 -31.64
C ALA A 17 -18.96 20.33 -31.50
N ALA A 18 -19.48 19.56 -30.54
CA ALA A 18 -20.92 19.50 -30.24
C ALA A 18 -21.49 20.83 -29.72
N ASP A 19 -20.62 21.67 -29.11
CA ASP A 19 -20.95 23.02 -28.64
C ASP A 19 -20.77 24.11 -29.73
N GLY A 20 -20.48 23.71 -30.99
CA GLY A 20 -20.42 24.61 -32.15
C GLY A 20 -19.18 25.50 -32.22
N ARG A 21 -18.07 25.13 -31.59
CA ARG A 21 -16.84 25.92 -31.60
C ARG A 21 -16.11 25.82 -32.94
N GLU A 22 -15.49 26.97 -33.37
CA GLU A 22 -14.77 27.04 -34.64
C GLU A 22 -13.49 26.14 -34.68
N VAL A 23 -12.86 25.87 -33.51
CA VAL A 23 -11.56 25.16 -33.45
C VAL A 23 -11.56 24.05 -32.40
N PRO A 24 -12.45 23.04 -32.50
CA PRO A 24 -12.59 22.00 -31.47
C PRO A 24 -11.33 21.14 -31.32
N LEU A 25 -10.61 20.87 -32.42
CA LEU A 25 -9.37 20.10 -32.39
C LEU A 25 -8.25 20.81 -31.62
N ALA A 26 -8.10 22.12 -31.76
CA ALA A 26 -7.11 22.89 -31.00
C ALA A 26 -7.39 22.85 -29.50
N GLY A 27 -8.65 22.97 -29.09
CA GLY A 27 -9.08 22.83 -27.70
C GLY A 27 -8.81 21.42 -27.14
N GLY A 28 -9.09 20.39 -27.92
CA GLY A 28 -8.77 19.00 -27.58
C GLY A 28 -7.25 18.76 -27.40
N LEU A 29 -6.45 19.28 -28.33
CA LEU A 29 -4.98 19.20 -28.27
C LEU A 29 -4.41 19.98 -27.07
N ALA A 30 -4.94 21.16 -26.79
CA ALA A 30 -4.54 21.95 -25.62
C ALA A 30 -4.86 21.23 -24.31
N GLY A 31 -6.04 20.64 -24.16
CA GLY A 31 -6.41 19.83 -23.01
C GLY A 31 -5.53 18.58 -22.84
N ALA A 32 -5.25 17.88 -23.93
CA ALA A 32 -4.33 16.73 -23.94
C ALA A 32 -2.89 17.13 -23.56
N GLY A 33 -2.42 18.28 -24.08
CA GLY A 33 -1.12 18.86 -23.74
C GLY A 33 -1.02 19.25 -22.27
N ALA A 34 -2.04 19.94 -21.75
CA ALA A 34 -2.11 20.31 -20.33
C ALA A 34 -2.10 19.08 -19.41
N TRP A 35 -2.89 18.05 -19.74
CA TRP A 35 -2.89 16.79 -19.00
C TRP A 35 -1.53 16.11 -18.96
N THR A 36 -0.91 15.96 -20.15
CA THR A 36 0.43 15.38 -20.25
C THR A 36 1.48 16.19 -19.50
N ALA A 37 1.40 17.52 -19.58
CA ALA A 37 2.30 18.41 -18.86
C ALA A 37 2.15 18.29 -17.34
N ILE A 38 0.94 18.30 -16.82
CA ILE A 38 0.65 18.08 -15.38
C ILE A 38 1.29 16.77 -14.90
N ARG A 39 1.10 15.69 -15.66
CA ARG A 39 1.63 14.38 -15.32
C ARG A 39 3.14 14.27 -15.47
N ALA A 40 3.73 14.93 -16.45
CA ALA A 40 5.17 15.00 -16.66
C ALA A 40 5.86 15.81 -15.55
N LEU A 41 5.35 17.00 -15.21
CA LEU A 41 5.85 17.83 -14.11
C LEU A 41 5.80 17.09 -12.77
N ARG A 42 4.79 16.25 -12.57
CA ARG A 42 4.68 15.36 -11.39
C ARG A 42 5.50 14.05 -11.52
N ARG A 43 6.40 13.98 -12.52
CA ARG A 43 7.27 12.84 -12.81
C ARG A 43 6.51 11.50 -12.93
N ARG A 44 5.25 11.54 -13.42
CA ARG A 44 4.42 10.35 -13.56
C ARG A 44 4.91 9.39 -14.65
N TYR A 45 5.68 9.86 -15.61
CA TYR A 45 6.26 9.06 -16.69
C TYR A 45 7.72 8.67 -16.43
N ALA A 46 8.29 9.02 -15.28
CA ALA A 46 9.65 8.66 -14.94
C ALA A 46 9.78 7.12 -14.83
N ALA A 47 10.76 6.55 -15.54
CA ALA A 47 10.98 5.10 -15.57
C ALA A 47 11.18 4.50 -14.18
N GLN A 48 11.80 5.27 -13.27
CA GLN A 48 12.05 4.89 -11.88
C GLN A 48 10.76 4.73 -11.05
N ARG A 49 9.67 5.42 -11.46
CA ARG A 49 8.36 5.40 -10.79
C ARG A 49 7.31 4.56 -11.51
N LEU A 50 7.68 3.90 -12.60
CA LEU A 50 6.78 2.99 -13.29
C LEU A 50 6.50 1.76 -12.40
N GLY A 51 5.22 1.57 -12.06
CA GLY A 51 4.79 0.48 -11.18
C GLY A 51 4.74 0.82 -9.69
N GLU A 52 5.15 2.03 -9.27
CA GLU A 52 4.82 2.57 -7.96
C GLU A 52 3.30 2.81 -7.84
N SER A 53 2.77 2.77 -6.61
CA SER A 53 1.34 2.90 -6.33
C SER A 53 0.83 4.31 -6.67
N TRP A 54 0.44 4.50 -7.90
CA TRP A 54 -0.30 5.69 -8.35
C TRP A 54 -1.77 5.40 -8.12
N GLY A 55 -2.22 5.61 -6.90
CA GLY A 55 -3.60 5.37 -6.53
C GLY A 55 -4.55 6.19 -7.39
N VAL A 56 -5.79 5.71 -7.49
CA VAL A 56 -6.93 6.44 -8.09
C VAL A 56 -6.97 7.91 -7.60
N LEU A 57 -6.60 8.13 -6.33
CA LEU A 57 -6.52 9.47 -5.74
C LEU A 57 -5.50 10.39 -6.43
N ALA A 58 -4.38 9.84 -6.90
CA ALA A 58 -3.38 10.62 -7.61
C ALA A 58 -3.88 11.03 -9.01
N ALA A 59 -4.59 10.13 -9.70
CA ALA A 59 -5.25 10.43 -10.96
C ALA A 59 -6.37 11.46 -10.77
N LEU A 60 -7.17 11.31 -9.72
CA LEU A 60 -8.23 12.25 -9.35
C LEU A 60 -7.67 13.66 -9.05
N ARG A 61 -6.59 13.73 -8.28
CA ARG A 61 -5.94 15.02 -7.97
C ARG A 61 -5.37 15.69 -9.22
N ASP A 62 -4.81 14.92 -10.16
CA ASP A 62 -4.32 15.45 -11.43
C ASP A 62 -5.50 15.90 -12.30
N TRP A 63 -6.61 15.17 -12.29
CA TRP A 63 -7.84 15.49 -12.97
C TRP A 63 -8.51 16.76 -12.41
N VAL A 64 -8.63 16.90 -11.09
CA VAL A 64 -9.17 18.11 -10.43
C VAL A 64 -8.36 19.36 -10.80
N LEU A 65 -7.03 19.22 -10.86
CA LEU A 65 -6.18 20.33 -11.30
C LEU A 65 -6.45 20.72 -12.76
N LEU A 66 -6.57 19.75 -13.66
CA LEU A 66 -6.91 19.99 -15.06
C LEU A 66 -8.30 20.61 -15.19
N ALA A 67 -9.27 20.09 -14.48
CA ALA A 67 -10.65 20.60 -14.46
C ALA A 67 -10.70 22.05 -13.96
N GLY A 68 -9.94 22.37 -12.89
CA GLY A 68 -9.81 23.74 -12.38
C GLY A 68 -9.15 24.69 -13.39
N LEU A 69 -8.08 24.26 -14.05
CA LEU A 69 -7.42 25.05 -15.10
C LEU A 69 -8.34 25.27 -16.31
N LEU A 70 -9.10 24.23 -16.71
CA LEU A 70 -10.06 24.35 -17.79
C LEU A 70 -11.19 25.30 -17.41
N ALA A 71 -11.77 25.18 -16.21
CA ALA A 71 -12.80 26.07 -15.71
C ALA A 71 -12.32 27.53 -15.70
N LEU A 72 -11.09 27.77 -15.22
CA LEU A 72 -10.48 29.09 -15.23
C LEU A 72 -10.30 29.64 -16.65
N ALA A 73 -9.80 28.82 -17.58
CA ALA A 73 -9.62 29.19 -18.98
C ALA A 73 -10.96 29.55 -19.64
N LEU A 74 -12.01 28.77 -19.36
CA LEU A 74 -13.36 29.03 -19.86
C LEU A 74 -13.96 30.34 -19.31
N THR A 75 -13.77 30.60 -18.01
CA THR A 75 -14.26 31.85 -17.40
C THR A 75 -13.51 33.09 -17.93
N LEU A 76 -12.21 32.97 -18.20
CA LEU A 76 -11.40 34.07 -18.78
C LEU A 76 -11.71 34.31 -20.27
N SER A 77 -12.13 33.27 -21.01
CA SER A 77 -12.48 33.38 -22.42
C SER A 77 -13.94 33.77 -22.67
N ASP A 78 -14.75 33.87 -21.63
CA ASP A 78 -16.20 34.07 -21.71
C ASP A 78 -16.56 35.54 -21.80
N ALA A 79 -16.11 36.20 -22.90
CA ALA A 79 -16.62 37.54 -23.22
C ALA A 79 -17.99 37.46 -23.96
N GLN A 80 -18.35 36.38 -24.64
CA GLN A 80 -19.64 36.19 -25.34
C GLN A 80 -19.91 34.70 -25.65
N GLY A 81 -20.66 34.02 -24.78
CA GLY A 81 -21.22 32.69 -25.06
C GLY A 81 -20.21 31.53 -24.99
N GLY A 82 -19.58 31.34 -23.84
CA GLY A 82 -18.65 30.24 -23.57
C GLY A 82 -19.26 28.83 -23.63
N PRO A 83 -18.46 27.75 -23.79
CA PRO A 83 -18.95 26.38 -23.81
C PRO A 83 -19.60 26.06 -22.47
N ARG A 84 -20.64 25.22 -22.50
CA ARG A 84 -21.32 24.76 -21.28
C ARG A 84 -20.28 24.09 -20.37
N PRO A 85 -19.93 24.67 -19.21
CA PRO A 85 -18.81 24.15 -18.38
C PRO A 85 -19.03 22.70 -17.96
N THR A 86 -20.28 22.30 -17.79
CA THR A 86 -20.67 20.92 -17.44
C THR A 86 -20.30 19.91 -18.53
N LEU A 87 -20.45 20.27 -19.81
CA LEU A 87 -20.15 19.39 -20.94
C LEU A 87 -18.63 19.24 -21.13
N ALA A 88 -17.90 20.35 -20.99
CA ALA A 88 -16.44 20.34 -21.03
C ALA A 88 -15.83 19.54 -19.85
N LEU A 89 -16.35 19.70 -18.63
CA LEU A 89 -15.91 18.91 -17.48
C LEU A 89 -16.26 17.43 -17.61
N ALA A 90 -17.46 17.10 -18.13
CA ALA A 90 -17.85 15.71 -18.40
C ALA A 90 -16.91 15.04 -19.42
N ALA A 91 -16.44 15.79 -20.41
CA ALA A 91 -15.50 15.30 -21.43
C ALA A 91 -14.11 14.92 -20.88
N LEU A 92 -13.75 15.37 -19.66
CA LEU A 92 -12.50 14.97 -19.01
C LEU A 92 -12.62 13.61 -18.27
N THR A 93 -13.83 13.12 -18.02
CA THR A 93 -14.05 11.89 -17.24
C THR A 93 -13.47 10.63 -17.88
N PRO A 94 -13.51 10.41 -19.23
CA PRO A 94 -12.87 9.25 -19.86
C PRO A 94 -11.37 9.20 -19.58
N GLY A 95 -10.67 10.32 -19.57
CA GLY A 95 -9.24 10.40 -19.24
C GLY A 95 -8.94 10.00 -17.80
N LEU A 96 -9.79 10.38 -16.86
CA LEU A 96 -9.70 9.93 -15.46
C LEU A 96 -9.89 8.40 -15.37
N LEU A 97 -10.93 7.87 -16.00
CA LEU A 97 -11.22 6.43 -15.98
C LEU A 97 -10.10 5.62 -16.61
N LEU A 98 -9.58 6.04 -17.77
CA LEU A 98 -8.44 5.41 -18.42
C LEU A 98 -7.19 5.46 -17.51
N SER A 99 -6.89 6.59 -16.91
CA SER A 99 -5.75 6.71 -16.00
C SER A 99 -5.91 5.83 -14.76
N ALA A 100 -7.13 5.74 -14.22
CA ALA A 100 -7.46 4.91 -13.06
C ALA A 100 -7.37 3.41 -13.36
N THR A 101 -7.59 2.98 -14.60
CA THR A 101 -7.53 1.57 -15.01
C THR A 101 -6.14 1.17 -15.53
N VAL A 102 -5.50 2.01 -16.34
CA VAL A 102 -4.19 1.70 -16.95
C VAL A 102 -3.07 1.62 -15.89
N ALA A 103 -3.08 2.49 -14.87
CA ALA A 103 -2.06 2.50 -13.84
C ALA A 103 -1.99 1.17 -13.04
N PRO A 104 -3.09 0.63 -12.50
CA PRO A 104 -3.06 -0.67 -11.83
C PRO A 104 -2.74 -1.83 -12.78
N MET A 105 -3.20 -1.79 -14.04
CA MET A 105 -2.85 -2.80 -15.05
C MET A 105 -1.34 -2.82 -15.32
N THR A 106 -0.73 -1.66 -15.49
CA THR A 106 0.72 -1.52 -15.68
C THR A 106 1.48 -2.08 -14.46
N ARG A 107 1.02 -1.77 -13.25
CA ARG A 107 1.59 -2.32 -12.02
C ARG A 107 1.49 -3.84 -11.96
N LEU A 108 0.32 -4.41 -12.26
CA LEU A 108 0.12 -5.86 -12.28
C LEU A 108 1.04 -6.53 -13.30
N HIS A 109 1.16 -5.96 -14.50
CA HIS A 109 2.03 -6.46 -15.55
C HIS A 109 3.50 -6.41 -15.13
N LEU A 110 3.97 -5.27 -14.61
CA LEU A 110 5.35 -5.13 -14.11
C LEU A 110 5.64 -6.06 -12.94
N ASN A 111 4.73 -6.21 -11.99
CA ASN A 111 4.90 -7.14 -10.87
C ASN A 111 4.99 -8.60 -11.34
N ARG A 112 4.22 -8.96 -12.38
CA ARG A 112 4.32 -10.29 -13.00
C ARG A 112 5.68 -10.50 -13.65
N GLN A 113 6.13 -9.53 -14.45
CA GLN A 113 7.46 -9.58 -15.08
C GLN A 113 8.61 -9.61 -14.04
N ARG A 114 8.49 -8.86 -12.95
CA ARG A 114 9.47 -8.86 -11.85
C ARG A 114 9.56 -10.21 -11.15
N ARG A 115 8.44 -10.90 -10.93
CA ARG A 115 8.43 -12.27 -10.39
C ARG A 115 9.14 -13.28 -11.32
N GLU A 116 9.15 -13.01 -12.62
CA GLU A 116 9.84 -13.79 -13.64
C GLU A 116 11.31 -13.33 -13.84
N ALA A 117 11.83 -12.50 -12.93
CA ALA A 117 13.14 -11.84 -13.03
C ALA A 117 13.32 -11.01 -14.31
N ARG A 118 12.23 -10.61 -14.96
CA ARG A 118 12.19 -9.68 -16.07
C ARG A 118 11.87 -8.29 -15.56
N ALA A 119 12.29 -7.23 -16.24
CA ALA A 119 12.10 -5.84 -15.81
C ALA A 119 12.66 -5.55 -14.40
N VAL A 120 13.77 -6.20 -14.03
CA VAL A 120 14.52 -5.98 -12.80
C VAL A 120 15.87 -5.34 -13.10
N ARG A 121 16.43 -4.61 -12.15
CA ARG A 121 17.76 -4.02 -12.19
C ARG A 121 18.70 -4.83 -11.31
N ARG A 122 19.86 -5.13 -11.82
CA ARG A 122 20.92 -5.82 -11.09
C ARG A 122 21.58 -4.84 -10.13
N ALA A 123 21.42 -5.08 -8.84
CA ALA A 123 21.89 -4.19 -7.79
C ALA A 123 23.12 -4.74 -7.08
N LEU A 124 24.16 -3.91 -6.94
CA LEU A 124 25.30 -4.15 -6.07
C LEU A 124 25.10 -3.39 -4.76
N VAL A 125 25.16 -4.08 -3.62
CA VAL A 125 24.98 -3.43 -2.31
C VAL A 125 26.34 -3.11 -1.70
N VAL A 126 26.55 -1.84 -1.36
CA VAL A 126 27.82 -1.34 -0.78
C VAL A 126 27.55 -0.77 0.61
N GLY A 127 28.27 -1.24 1.64
CA GLY A 127 28.08 -0.73 2.99
C GLY A 127 28.73 -1.59 4.08
N GLU A 128 28.46 -1.24 5.33
CA GLU A 128 28.87 -2.07 6.46
C GLU A 128 28.14 -3.42 6.45
N PRO A 129 28.78 -4.53 6.89
CA PRO A 129 28.20 -5.88 6.79
C PRO A 129 26.79 -6.00 7.33
N ALA A 130 26.51 -5.46 8.52
CA ALA A 130 25.17 -5.50 9.11
C ALA A 130 24.14 -4.70 8.29
N ALA A 131 24.52 -3.57 7.68
CA ALA A 131 23.64 -2.79 6.81
C ALA A 131 23.40 -3.51 5.48
N VAL A 132 24.42 -4.17 4.92
CA VAL A 132 24.30 -5.02 3.72
C VAL A 132 23.33 -6.17 4.00
N ASP A 133 23.53 -6.92 5.09
CA ASP A 133 22.67 -8.06 5.47
C ASP A 133 21.20 -7.60 5.63
N HIS A 134 20.99 -6.46 6.27
CA HIS A 134 19.65 -5.89 6.43
C HIS A 134 19.00 -5.53 5.08
N VAL A 135 19.72 -4.84 4.19
CA VAL A 135 19.19 -4.43 2.87
C VAL A 135 18.91 -5.66 2.01
N VAL A 136 19.82 -6.62 1.97
CA VAL A 136 19.65 -7.86 1.20
C VAL A 136 18.47 -8.66 1.73
N GLY A 137 18.35 -8.85 3.05
CA GLY A 137 17.23 -9.56 3.68
C GLY A 137 15.88 -8.92 3.37
N ARG A 138 15.81 -7.59 3.43
CA ARG A 138 14.58 -6.85 3.07
C ARG A 138 14.20 -6.96 1.59
N LEU A 139 15.18 -6.90 0.69
CA LEU A 139 14.92 -7.07 -0.74
C LEU A 139 14.56 -8.52 -1.07
N ALA A 140 15.16 -9.51 -0.43
CA ALA A 140 14.85 -10.92 -0.64
C ALA A 140 13.42 -11.29 -0.14
N ALA A 141 12.97 -10.66 0.93
CA ALA A 141 11.63 -10.92 1.50
C ALA A 141 10.47 -10.44 0.62
N ARG A 142 10.71 -9.64 -0.42
CA ARG A 142 9.67 -9.07 -1.29
C ARG A 142 10.06 -9.20 -2.76
N THR A 143 9.05 -9.40 -3.62
CA THR A 143 9.24 -9.51 -5.07
C THR A 143 8.54 -8.40 -5.86
N ASP A 144 7.98 -7.40 -5.17
CA ASP A 144 7.21 -6.31 -5.77
C ASP A 144 8.05 -5.06 -6.10
N HIS A 145 9.39 -5.18 -6.04
CA HIS A 145 10.34 -4.11 -6.37
C HIS A 145 11.18 -4.44 -7.61
N ALA A 146 11.90 -3.44 -8.11
CA ALA A 146 12.66 -3.53 -9.37
C ALA A 146 14.12 -3.95 -9.19
N TYR A 147 14.56 -4.43 -8.02
CA TYR A 147 15.96 -4.74 -7.74
C TYR A 147 16.18 -6.23 -7.53
N VAL A 148 17.25 -6.77 -8.14
CA VAL A 148 17.80 -8.09 -7.83
C VAL A 148 19.24 -7.91 -7.39
N VAL A 149 19.56 -8.30 -6.16
CA VAL A 149 20.92 -8.17 -5.63
C VAL A 149 21.79 -9.24 -6.28
N VAL A 150 22.84 -8.82 -6.95
CA VAL A 150 23.79 -9.71 -7.67
C VAL A 150 25.12 -9.85 -6.96
N GLY A 151 25.42 -9.00 -5.98
CA GLY A 151 26.64 -9.05 -5.19
C GLY A 151 26.68 -7.98 -4.12
N ALA A 152 27.67 -8.04 -3.27
CA ALA A 152 27.89 -7.07 -2.20
C ALA A 152 29.37 -6.65 -2.12
N VAL A 153 29.57 -5.40 -1.67
CA VAL A 153 30.90 -4.84 -1.35
C VAL A 153 30.88 -4.37 0.11
N PRO A 154 31.19 -5.28 1.05
CA PRO A 154 31.22 -4.92 2.47
C PRO A 154 32.43 -4.07 2.82
N VAL A 155 32.27 -3.18 3.80
CA VAL A 155 33.34 -2.37 4.41
C VAL A 155 33.91 -3.12 5.60
N GLY A 156 35.20 -3.48 5.53
CA GLY A 156 35.91 -4.25 6.57
C GLY A 156 35.98 -5.74 6.30
N LEU A 157 36.46 -6.48 7.26
CA LEU A 157 36.78 -7.91 7.13
C LEU A 157 35.68 -8.87 7.59
N GLN A 158 34.63 -8.34 8.27
CA GLN A 158 33.50 -9.15 8.74
C GLN A 158 32.81 -9.88 7.58
N SER A 159 32.41 -11.12 7.82
CA SER A 159 31.63 -11.93 6.88
C SER A 159 30.17 -11.47 6.84
N LEU A 160 29.54 -11.59 5.67
CA LEU A 160 28.10 -11.37 5.51
C LEU A 160 27.33 -12.60 6.01
N GLN A 161 26.21 -12.38 6.68
CA GLN A 161 25.32 -13.45 7.14
C GLN A 161 24.29 -13.84 6.06
N CYS A 162 23.99 -12.93 5.13
CA CYS A 162 23.00 -13.14 4.06
C CYS A 162 23.43 -14.10 2.95
N GLY A 163 24.66 -14.65 2.99
CA GLY A 163 25.16 -15.61 1.98
C GLY A 163 25.38 -15.02 0.58
N MET A 164 25.31 -13.69 0.41
CA MET A 164 25.52 -13.04 -0.88
C MET A 164 26.99 -13.11 -1.32
N PRO A 165 27.27 -13.28 -2.63
CA PRO A 165 28.63 -13.24 -3.15
C PRO A 165 29.27 -11.87 -2.90
N VAL A 166 30.50 -11.90 -2.38
CA VAL A 166 31.32 -10.71 -2.16
C VAL A 166 32.08 -10.39 -3.44
N ALA A 167 31.60 -9.37 -4.18
CA ALA A 167 32.21 -8.93 -5.44
C ALA A 167 33.47 -8.06 -5.23
N GLY A 168 33.68 -7.57 -4.01
CA GLY A 168 34.83 -6.77 -3.62
C GLY A 168 34.75 -6.43 -2.14
N ARG A 169 35.85 -5.86 -1.58
CA ARG A 169 35.86 -5.38 -0.20
C ARG A 169 36.48 -4.00 -0.10
N LEU A 170 35.94 -3.17 0.77
CA LEU A 170 36.50 -1.88 1.12
C LEU A 170 37.23 -2.00 2.48
N PRO A 171 38.39 -1.36 2.65
CA PRO A 171 39.08 -1.36 3.93
C PRO A 171 38.26 -0.68 5.01
N ALA A 172 38.39 -1.11 6.26
CA ALA A 172 37.68 -0.54 7.41
C ALA A 172 38.06 0.93 7.67
N ALA A 173 39.34 1.26 7.52
CA ALA A 173 39.84 2.63 7.56
C ALA A 173 40.03 3.10 6.11
N GLY A 174 39.54 4.30 5.79
CA GLY A 174 39.68 4.92 4.45
C GLY A 174 41.13 5.33 4.21
N ALA A 175 41.98 4.36 3.81
CA ALA A 175 43.43 4.58 3.68
C ALA A 175 43.84 5.22 2.37
N ASP A 176 43.03 5.12 1.30
CA ASP A 176 43.44 5.67 -0.02
C ASP A 176 42.20 6.07 -0.82
N ARG A 177 42.16 7.35 -1.18
CA ARG A 177 40.97 8.01 -1.75
C ARG A 177 40.52 7.48 -3.12
N GLY A 178 41.43 6.88 -3.91
CA GLY A 178 41.11 6.30 -5.24
C GLY A 178 40.72 4.84 -5.17
N ARG A 179 41.29 4.07 -4.26
CA ARG A 179 41.12 2.59 -4.19
C ARG A 179 39.69 2.13 -3.90
N ASP A 180 38.93 2.87 -3.09
CA ASP A 180 37.53 2.52 -2.78
C ASP A 180 36.65 2.63 -4.02
N ALA A 181 36.82 3.72 -4.77
CA ALA A 181 36.11 3.97 -6.02
C ALA A 181 36.42 2.88 -7.06
N ASP A 182 37.69 2.57 -7.25
CA ASP A 182 38.18 1.52 -8.20
C ASP A 182 37.68 0.14 -7.79
N ALA A 183 37.64 -0.16 -6.49
CA ALA A 183 37.16 -1.45 -6.00
C ALA A 183 35.66 -1.62 -6.26
N VAL A 184 34.85 -0.55 -6.06
CA VAL A 184 33.40 -0.58 -6.34
C VAL A 184 33.16 -0.66 -7.85
N LEU A 185 33.91 0.07 -8.68
CA LEU A 185 33.76 0.04 -10.14
C LEU A 185 34.11 -1.34 -10.71
N ARG A 186 35.18 -1.99 -10.23
CA ARG A 186 35.52 -3.37 -10.59
C ARG A 186 34.41 -4.33 -10.18
N ALA A 187 33.93 -4.24 -8.94
CA ALA A 187 32.85 -5.07 -8.46
C ALA A 187 31.55 -4.92 -9.27
N VAL A 188 31.24 -3.69 -9.75
CA VAL A 188 30.11 -3.44 -10.67
C VAL A 188 30.36 -4.13 -12.02
N ALA A 189 31.54 -3.97 -12.61
CA ALA A 189 31.89 -4.58 -13.89
C ALA A 189 31.83 -6.13 -13.82
N ASP A 190 32.42 -6.71 -12.78
CA ASP A 190 32.47 -8.17 -12.58
C ASP A 190 31.10 -8.79 -12.31
N SER A 191 30.22 -8.06 -11.56
CA SER A 191 28.87 -8.52 -11.25
C SER A 191 27.84 -8.17 -12.33
N GLY A 192 28.17 -7.29 -13.28
CA GLY A 192 27.24 -6.76 -14.29
C GLY A 192 26.06 -6.03 -13.64
N ALA A 193 26.31 -5.26 -12.60
CA ALA A 193 25.27 -4.50 -11.91
C ALA A 193 24.90 -3.22 -12.67
N ASP A 194 23.62 -2.88 -12.69
CA ASP A 194 23.07 -1.67 -13.32
C ASP A 194 22.95 -0.51 -12.34
N VAL A 195 22.96 -0.81 -11.04
CA VAL A 195 22.77 0.17 -9.97
C VAL A 195 23.57 -0.20 -8.73
N ALA A 196 24.15 0.79 -8.08
CA ALA A 196 24.76 0.63 -6.77
C ALA A 196 23.81 1.14 -5.68
N LEU A 197 23.49 0.28 -4.71
CA LEU A 197 22.72 0.62 -3.50
C LEU A 197 23.72 0.83 -2.37
N VAL A 198 23.91 2.06 -1.95
CA VAL A 198 24.81 2.38 -0.85
C VAL A 198 24.02 2.46 0.44
N ALA A 199 24.35 1.58 1.39
CA ALA A 199 23.88 1.60 2.76
C ALA A 199 24.92 2.35 3.61
N PRO A 200 24.73 3.67 3.89
CA PRO A 200 25.70 4.43 4.65
C PRO A 200 25.75 3.92 6.10
N GLY A 201 26.97 3.90 6.63
CA GLY A 201 27.25 3.57 8.01
C GLY A 201 28.37 4.47 8.51
N LEU A 202 28.84 4.30 9.73
CA LEU A 202 29.86 5.13 10.35
C LEU A 202 31.16 5.21 9.52
N ARG A 203 31.46 4.17 8.76
CA ARG A 203 32.69 4.04 7.94
C ARG A 203 32.52 4.44 6.49
N MET A 204 31.29 4.77 6.05
CA MET A 204 30.94 5.11 4.66
C MET A 204 30.21 6.47 4.64
N THR A 205 30.88 7.51 5.11
CA THR A 205 30.31 8.86 5.22
C THR A 205 31.26 9.92 4.64
N GLY A 206 30.75 11.12 4.48
CA GLY A 206 31.53 12.31 4.12
C GLY A 206 32.23 12.17 2.76
N GLU A 207 33.53 12.48 2.75
CA GLU A 207 34.37 12.50 1.56
C GLU A 207 34.45 11.14 0.88
N ARG A 208 34.53 10.07 1.67
CA ARG A 208 34.63 8.70 1.17
C ARG A 208 33.40 8.33 0.32
N LEU A 209 32.22 8.60 0.84
CA LEU A 209 30.95 8.38 0.13
C LEU A 209 30.88 9.23 -1.13
N ARG A 210 31.28 10.50 -1.04
CA ARG A 210 31.28 11.42 -2.18
C ARG A 210 32.15 10.97 -3.35
N GLN A 211 33.32 10.43 -3.06
CA GLN A 211 34.24 9.91 -4.10
C GLN A 211 33.66 8.67 -4.80
N VAL A 212 33.07 7.74 -4.04
CA VAL A 212 32.37 6.59 -4.63
C VAL A 212 31.19 7.06 -5.50
N ILE A 213 30.44 8.06 -5.06
CA ILE A 213 29.36 8.64 -5.85
C ILE A 213 29.88 9.24 -7.15
N TRP A 214 30.95 10.02 -7.12
CA TRP A 214 31.53 10.63 -8.32
C TRP A 214 32.05 9.59 -9.30
N ALA A 215 32.73 8.57 -8.82
CA ALA A 215 33.24 7.50 -9.67
C ALA A 215 32.10 6.71 -10.36
N LEU A 216 31.06 6.36 -9.63
CA LEU A 216 29.89 5.67 -10.18
C LEU A 216 29.14 6.55 -11.21
N HIS A 217 28.96 7.84 -10.95
CA HIS A 217 28.36 8.77 -11.90
C HIS A 217 29.24 8.96 -13.14
N GLY A 218 30.57 9.07 -12.97
CA GLY A 218 31.52 9.15 -14.09
C GLY A 218 31.50 7.92 -15.00
N ALA A 219 31.15 6.74 -14.44
CA ALA A 219 30.95 5.52 -15.19
C ALA A 219 29.51 5.35 -15.75
N GLY A 220 28.66 6.35 -15.62
CA GLY A 220 27.27 6.32 -16.09
C GLY A 220 26.33 5.42 -15.28
N LEU A 221 26.73 4.99 -14.08
CA LEU A 221 25.97 4.10 -13.23
C LEU A 221 25.00 4.87 -12.34
N GLN A 222 23.82 4.31 -12.15
CA GLN A 222 22.86 4.85 -11.19
C GLN A 222 23.24 4.48 -9.76
N LEU A 223 23.13 5.45 -8.86
CA LEU A 223 23.36 5.23 -7.45
C LEU A 223 22.08 5.58 -6.66
N ALA A 224 21.75 4.74 -5.69
CA ALA A 224 20.71 5.03 -4.70
C ALA A 224 21.29 4.83 -3.29
N VAL A 225 20.99 5.78 -2.42
CA VAL A 225 21.38 5.70 -1.00
C VAL A 225 20.20 5.15 -0.22
N VAL A 226 20.44 4.11 0.59
CA VAL A 226 19.44 3.50 1.46
C VAL A 226 19.61 4.08 2.87
N PRO A 227 18.79 5.06 3.28
CA PRO A 227 19.04 5.82 4.52
C PRO A 227 18.74 5.04 5.81
N GLY A 228 18.45 3.75 5.74
CA GLY A 228 18.10 2.92 6.91
C GLY A 228 16.74 3.24 7.53
N LEU A 229 15.95 4.13 6.91
CA LEU A 229 14.58 4.43 7.33
C LEU A 229 13.65 3.29 6.89
N THR A 230 13.54 2.27 7.72
CA THR A 230 12.60 1.18 7.50
C THR A 230 11.20 1.57 7.98
N GLU A 231 10.17 1.11 7.27
CA GLU A 231 8.75 1.28 7.67
C GLU A 231 8.21 2.72 7.64
N VAL A 232 8.96 3.66 7.09
CA VAL A 232 8.50 5.03 6.86
C VAL A 232 8.05 5.19 5.41
N ALA A 233 6.80 5.58 5.19
CA ALA A 233 6.31 5.85 3.83
C ALA A 233 7.05 7.04 3.19
N GLU A 234 7.33 6.94 1.89
CA GLU A 234 8.00 7.98 1.10
C GLU A 234 7.32 9.36 1.27
N ALA A 235 5.99 9.38 1.33
CA ALA A 235 5.21 10.62 1.51
C ALA A 235 5.51 11.36 2.83
N ARG A 236 6.08 10.68 3.82
CA ARG A 236 6.47 11.26 5.12
C ARG A 236 7.90 11.75 5.15
N VAL A 237 8.72 11.38 4.18
CA VAL A 237 10.13 11.76 4.10
C VAL A 237 10.30 12.96 3.17
N ARG A 238 10.82 14.05 3.68
CA ARG A 238 11.11 15.26 2.90
C ARG A 238 12.60 15.57 2.98
N PRO A 239 13.32 15.56 1.84
CA PRO A 239 14.70 16.02 1.84
C PRO A 239 14.72 17.55 2.00
N THR A 240 15.53 18.03 2.92
CA THR A 240 15.82 19.44 3.17
C THR A 240 17.33 19.64 3.26
N THR A 241 17.80 20.88 3.08
CA THR A 241 19.22 21.19 3.21
C THR A 241 19.41 22.13 4.39
N ALA A 242 20.31 21.77 5.28
CA ALA A 242 20.71 22.61 6.42
C ALA A 242 22.24 22.62 6.51
N ALA A 243 22.86 23.78 6.47
CA ALA A 243 24.32 23.94 6.54
C ALA A 243 25.12 23.05 5.57
N GLY A 244 24.60 22.83 4.35
CA GLY A 244 25.20 21.94 3.34
C GLY A 244 24.98 20.44 3.57
N LEU A 245 24.25 20.07 4.62
CA LEU A 245 23.85 18.68 4.90
C LEU A 245 22.48 18.39 4.30
N THR A 246 22.32 17.24 3.66
CA THR A 246 21.01 16.74 3.29
C THR A 246 20.35 16.10 4.52
N VAL A 247 19.29 16.74 5.02
CA VAL A 247 18.51 16.28 6.16
C VAL A 247 17.21 15.66 5.65
N LEU A 248 16.92 14.42 6.07
CA LEU A 248 15.66 13.79 5.79
C LEU A 248 14.69 14.06 6.95
N GLN A 249 13.79 15.01 6.74
CA GLN A 249 12.73 15.27 7.72
C GLN A 249 11.65 14.20 7.60
N VAL A 250 11.38 13.50 8.71
CA VAL A 250 10.31 12.51 8.81
C VAL A 250 9.10 13.18 9.44
N ALA A 251 8.04 13.38 8.65
CA ALA A 251 6.79 13.90 9.17
C ALA A 251 6.17 12.90 10.17
N PRO A 252 5.60 13.37 11.29
CA PRO A 252 4.89 12.48 12.21
C PRO A 252 3.68 11.83 11.53
N PRO A 253 3.16 10.71 12.11
CA PRO A 253 1.97 10.04 11.56
C PRO A 253 0.78 11.01 11.43
N ALA A 254 0.10 10.95 10.29
CA ALA A 254 -1.01 11.87 9.97
C ALA A 254 -2.17 11.82 10.98
N GLN A 255 -2.28 10.74 11.72
CA GLN A 255 -3.29 10.55 12.76
C GLN A 255 -3.10 11.46 13.99
N GLN A 256 -1.91 12.04 14.18
CA GLN A 256 -1.66 13.00 15.25
C GLN A 256 -2.15 14.42 14.91
N PHE A 257 -2.42 14.72 13.65
CA PHE A 257 -2.74 16.07 13.17
C PHE A 257 -4.09 16.14 12.45
N GLY A 258 -5.20 16.15 13.19
CA GLY A 258 -6.50 16.68 12.75
C GLY A 258 -7.27 15.95 11.65
N GLN A 259 -6.78 14.84 11.07
CA GLN A 259 -7.51 14.06 10.05
C GLN A 259 -8.40 12.91 10.57
N PRO A 260 -8.39 12.53 11.87
CA PRO A 260 -9.22 11.42 12.34
C PRO A 260 -10.73 11.70 12.26
N TRP A 261 -11.17 12.96 12.27
CA TRP A 261 -12.57 13.31 12.12
C TRP A 261 -13.08 13.09 10.68
N LEU A 262 -12.27 13.47 9.66
CA LEU A 262 -12.61 13.28 8.25
C LEU A 262 -12.70 11.79 7.89
N LYS A 263 -11.73 11.00 8.36
CA LYS A 263 -11.78 9.55 8.24
C LYS A 263 -13.04 8.98 8.91
N SER A 264 -13.32 9.39 10.14
CA SER A 264 -14.49 8.91 10.88
C SER A 264 -15.81 9.27 10.20
N LEU A 265 -15.90 10.44 9.57
CA LEU A 265 -17.07 10.85 8.79
C LEU A 265 -17.20 9.99 7.52
N ALA A 266 -16.12 9.82 6.77
CA ALA A 266 -16.09 8.99 5.56
C ALA A 266 -16.46 7.53 5.87
N ASP A 267 -15.91 6.95 6.94
CA ASP A 267 -16.23 5.61 7.41
C ASP A 267 -17.72 5.46 7.73
N ARG A 268 -18.29 6.39 8.48
CA ARG A 268 -19.71 6.36 8.85
C ARG A 268 -20.64 6.54 7.65
N LEU A 269 -20.32 7.46 6.74
CA LEU A 269 -21.08 7.64 5.50
C LEU A 269 -21.02 6.40 4.62
N GLY A 270 -19.82 5.80 4.48
CA GLY A 270 -19.62 4.55 3.76
C GLY A 270 -20.38 3.38 4.40
N ALA A 271 -20.38 3.28 5.72
CA ALA A 271 -21.11 2.26 6.46
C ALA A 271 -22.64 2.45 6.34
N ALA A 272 -23.13 3.68 6.44
CA ALA A 272 -24.55 3.98 6.27
C ALA A 272 -25.04 3.62 4.85
N LEU A 273 -24.28 4.02 3.83
CA LEU A 273 -24.57 3.66 2.44
C LEU A 273 -24.51 2.14 2.24
N GLY A 274 -23.48 1.47 2.79
CA GLY A 274 -23.35 0.02 2.74
C GLY A 274 -24.53 -0.70 3.38
N LEU A 275 -24.97 -0.26 4.56
CA LEU A 275 -26.15 -0.82 5.24
C LEU A 275 -27.42 -0.60 4.43
N LEU A 276 -27.60 0.58 3.83
CA LEU A 276 -28.78 0.88 3.00
C LEU A 276 -28.83 -0.01 1.76
N VAL A 277 -27.72 -0.10 1.01
CA VAL A 277 -27.64 -0.89 -0.24
C VAL A 277 -27.75 -2.39 0.04
N LEU A 278 -27.13 -2.87 1.13
CA LEU A 278 -27.13 -4.28 1.49
C LEU A 278 -28.31 -4.71 2.36
N ALA A 279 -29.23 -3.80 2.72
CA ALA A 279 -30.39 -4.11 3.58
C ALA A 279 -31.21 -5.33 3.08
N PRO A 280 -31.54 -5.48 1.79
CA PRO A 280 -32.25 -6.67 1.31
C PRO A 280 -31.44 -7.95 1.53
N LEU A 281 -30.12 -7.90 1.29
CA LEU A 281 -29.24 -9.03 1.51
C LEU A 281 -29.18 -9.42 3.00
N PHE A 282 -29.13 -8.43 3.91
CA PHE A 282 -29.19 -8.66 5.35
C PHE A 282 -30.45 -9.46 5.75
N GLY A 283 -31.60 -9.11 5.19
CA GLY A 283 -32.86 -9.83 5.41
C GLY A 283 -32.78 -11.28 4.96
N VAL A 284 -32.29 -11.52 3.75
CA VAL A 284 -32.12 -12.87 3.20
C VAL A 284 -31.15 -13.70 4.05
N LEU A 285 -30.00 -13.15 4.42
CA LEU A 285 -29.01 -13.84 5.25
C LEU A 285 -29.54 -14.12 6.65
N ALA A 286 -30.28 -13.18 7.24
CA ALA A 286 -30.90 -13.36 8.56
C ALA A 286 -31.89 -14.54 8.56
N LEU A 287 -32.76 -14.60 7.55
CA LEU A 287 -33.71 -15.71 7.37
C LEU A 287 -32.99 -17.05 7.13
N ALA A 288 -31.95 -17.07 6.29
CA ALA A 288 -31.17 -18.26 6.00
C ALA A 288 -30.47 -18.79 7.27
N VAL A 289 -29.81 -17.90 8.06
CA VAL A 289 -29.16 -18.29 9.32
C VAL A 289 -30.20 -18.82 10.34
N ARG A 290 -31.37 -18.20 10.42
CA ARG A 290 -32.44 -18.64 11.31
C ARG A 290 -33.03 -19.99 10.92
N GLY A 291 -33.12 -20.24 9.61
CA GLY A 291 -33.67 -21.50 9.08
C GLY A 291 -32.71 -22.69 9.18
N THR A 292 -31.39 -22.46 9.21
CA THR A 292 -30.40 -23.57 9.21
C THR A 292 -29.99 -24.05 10.59
N SER A 293 -30.20 -23.27 11.65
CA SER A 293 -29.85 -23.70 13.02
C SER A 293 -30.64 -22.93 14.09
N PRO A 294 -31.02 -23.56 15.21
CA PRO A 294 -31.68 -22.86 16.31
C PRO A 294 -30.77 -21.85 16.99
N GLY A 295 -31.35 -20.68 17.41
CA GLY A 295 -30.62 -19.65 18.15
C GLY A 295 -30.63 -18.27 17.46
N PRO A 296 -29.88 -17.28 17.98
CA PRO A 296 -29.87 -15.91 17.47
C PRO A 296 -29.20 -15.81 16.11
N VAL A 297 -29.64 -14.86 15.27
CA VAL A 297 -29.08 -14.59 13.93
C VAL A 297 -27.66 -14.05 14.03
N PHE A 298 -27.44 -13.17 15.00
CA PHE A 298 -26.17 -12.50 15.20
C PHE A 298 -25.36 -13.16 16.33
N HIS A 299 -24.08 -13.30 16.09
CA HIS A 299 -23.07 -13.61 17.08
C HIS A 299 -22.44 -12.31 17.58
N ARG A 300 -22.25 -12.20 18.88
CA ARG A 300 -21.65 -11.04 19.56
C ARG A 300 -20.38 -11.48 20.25
N GLN A 301 -19.30 -10.73 20.05
CA GLN A 301 -18.02 -11.03 20.67
C GLN A 301 -17.35 -9.75 21.17
N THR A 302 -16.90 -9.77 22.42
CA THR A 302 -16.11 -8.64 22.98
C THR A 302 -14.73 -8.59 22.32
N ARG A 303 -14.36 -7.42 21.85
CA ARG A 303 -13.08 -7.12 21.23
C ARG A 303 -12.51 -5.83 21.79
N CYS A 304 -11.20 -5.61 21.61
CA CYS A 304 -10.53 -4.36 21.97
C CYS A 304 -10.53 -3.38 20.79
N GLY A 305 -11.00 -2.18 21.05
CA GLY A 305 -11.05 -1.05 20.12
C GLY A 305 -9.93 -0.05 20.33
N LEU A 306 -10.21 1.22 20.02
CA LEU A 306 -9.28 2.33 20.18
C LEU A 306 -8.78 2.41 21.65
N ARG A 307 -7.45 2.46 21.81
CA ARG A 307 -6.78 2.53 23.13
C ARG A 307 -7.15 1.37 24.08
N GLY A 308 -7.51 0.21 23.51
CA GLY A 308 -7.86 -0.97 24.29
C GLY A 308 -9.28 -0.95 24.86
N THR A 309 -10.12 0.03 24.53
CA THR A 309 -11.52 0.08 25.01
C THR A 309 -12.31 -1.13 24.51
N PRO A 310 -12.97 -1.89 25.36
CA PRO A 310 -13.76 -3.02 24.93
C PRO A 310 -15.02 -2.57 24.18
N PHE A 311 -15.38 -3.28 23.12
CA PHE A 311 -16.63 -3.09 22.39
C PHE A 311 -17.22 -4.42 21.94
N THR A 312 -18.52 -4.45 21.64
CA THR A 312 -19.21 -5.64 21.14
C THR A 312 -19.18 -5.66 19.61
N MET A 313 -18.41 -6.57 19.03
CA MET A 313 -18.35 -6.82 17.60
C MET A 313 -19.51 -7.72 17.15
N TRP A 314 -20.18 -7.36 16.06
CA TRP A 314 -21.31 -8.06 15.50
C TRP A 314 -20.92 -8.87 14.26
N LYS A 315 -21.38 -10.13 14.21
CA LYS A 315 -21.24 -11.01 13.02
C LYS A 315 -22.52 -11.81 12.81
N PHE A 316 -22.75 -12.29 11.58
CA PHE A 316 -23.74 -13.36 11.42
C PHE A 316 -23.21 -14.65 12.07
N ARG A 317 -24.11 -15.42 12.67
CA ARG A 317 -23.76 -16.69 13.26
C ARG A 317 -23.40 -17.70 12.17
N THR A 318 -22.19 -18.24 12.24
CA THR A 318 -21.64 -19.23 11.29
C THR A 318 -21.34 -20.56 11.96
N MET A 319 -21.48 -20.64 13.28
CA MET A 319 -21.18 -21.82 14.09
C MET A 319 -22.44 -22.33 14.81
N VAL A 320 -22.40 -23.59 15.24
CA VAL A 320 -23.44 -24.21 16.08
C VAL A 320 -23.55 -23.53 17.44
N ALA A 321 -24.69 -23.70 18.12
CA ALA A 321 -24.97 -22.95 19.35
C ALA A 321 -24.00 -23.32 20.52
N ASP A 322 -23.47 -24.51 20.54
CA ASP A 322 -22.54 -25.07 21.55
C ASP A 322 -21.04 -24.90 21.14
N ALA A 323 -20.76 -24.06 20.16
CA ALA A 323 -19.41 -23.89 19.56
C ALA A 323 -18.32 -23.49 20.58
N GLU A 324 -18.66 -22.70 21.61
CA GLU A 324 -17.69 -22.26 22.63
C GLU A 324 -17.32 -23.41 23.59
N ALA A 325 -18.29 -24.24 23.98
CA ALA A 325 -18.01 -25.44 24.78
C ALA A 325 -17.09 -26.41 24.02
N ARG A 326 -17.36 -26.63 22.74
CA ARG A 326 -16.51 -27.47 21.87
C ARG A 326 -15.11 -26.87 21.62
N ARG A 327 -14.96 -25.54 21.71
CA ARG A 327 -13.65 -24.89 21.56
C ARG A 327 -12.65 -25.32 22.62
N ALA A 328 -13.09 -25.38 23.88
CA ALA A 328 -12.24 -25.81 24.98
C ALA A 328 -11.76 -27.29 24.83
N GLU A 329 -12.58 -28.13 24.27
CA GLU A 329 -12.26 -29.52 23.97
C GLU A 329 -11.26 -29.64 22.80
N LEU A 330 -11.52 -28.93 21.70
CA LEU A 330 -10.65 -28.89 20.53
C LEU A 330 -9.28 -28.25 20.85
N ALA A 331 -9.21 -27.25 21.72
CA ALA A 331 -7.96 -26.68 22.18
C ALA A 331 -7.11 -27.67 22.97
N ARG A 332 -7.75 -28.50 23.84
CA ARG A 332 -7.07 -29.55 24.60
C ARG A 332 -6.58 -30.70 23.73
N SER A 333 -7.24 -31.01 22.62
CA SER A 333 -6.82 -32.04 21.67
C SER A 333 -5.67 -31.67 20.76
N GLY A 334 -5.07 -30.46 20.90
CA GLY A 334 -3.96 -30.03 20.07
C GLY A 334 -4.35 -29.68 18.64
N ALA A 335 -5.63 -29.45 18.36
CA ALA A 335 -6.15 -29.21 17.01
C ALA A 335 -5.83 -27.79 16.45
N ASN A 336 -5.13 -26.95 17.21
CA ASN A 336 -4.69 -25.63 16.72
C ASN A 336 -3.59 -25.79 15.66
N GLN A 337 -3.82 -25.24 14.48
CA GLN A 337 -2.90 -25.30 13.34
C GLN A 337 -2.13 -23.99 13.10
N HIS A 338 -2.20 -23.02 14.02
CA HIS A 338 -1.56 -21.72 13.90
C HIS A 338 -0.54 -21.50 15.01
N ASP A 339 0.64 -21.03 14.63
CA ASP A 339 1.67 -20.56 15.57
C ASP A 339 1.25 -19.17 16.09
N GLY A 340 1.04 -19.04 17.40
CA GLY A 340 0.66 -17.78 18.06
C GLY A 340 -0.67 -17.84 18.83
N HIS A 341 -1.14 -16.66 19.26
CA HIS A 341 -2.30 -16.53 20.16
C HIS A 341 -3.66 -16.79 19.50
N MET A 342 -3.72 -17.04 18.18
CA MET A 342 -4.96 -17.29 17.45
C MET A 342 -5.26 -18.78 17.34
N PHE A 343 -6.51 -19.19 17.68
CA PHE A 343 -6.99 -20.55 17.42
C PHE A 343 -7.52 -20.65 15.98
N LYS A 344 -6.93 -21.52 15.16
CA LYS A 344 -7.29 -21.70 13.75
C LYS A 344 -7.25 -23.17 13.32
N MET A 345 -8.29 -23.59 12.59
CA MET A 345 -8.39 -24.92 11.97
C MET A 345 -8.89 -24.75 10.52
N ARG A 346 -8.29 -25.50 9.57
CA ARG A 346 -8.74 -25.51 8.16
C ARG A 346 -10.16 -26.10 7.99
N ARG A 347 -10.51 -27.11 8.79
CA ARG A 347 -11.86 -27.71 8.84
C ARG A 347 -12.35 -27.67 10.26
N ASP A 348 -13.04 -26.62 10.64
CA ASP A 348 -13.60 -26.46 11.97
C ASP A 348 -14.97 -27.17 12.07
N PRO A 349 -15.13 -28.23 12.85
CA PRO A 349 -16.38 -28.98 12.94
C PRO A 349 -17.54 -28.18 13.56
N ARG A 350 -17.26 -27.04 14.15
CA ARG A 350 -18.24 -26.11 14.71
C ARG A 350 -18.97 -25.29 13.67
N VAL A 351 -18.41 -25.18 12.43
CA VAL A 351 -18.95 -24.35 11.36
C VAL A 351 -20.11 -25.04 10.68
N THR A 352 -21.25 -24.35 10.55
CA THR A 352 -22.41 -24.87 9.80
C THR A 352 -22.15 -24.84 8.29
N PRO A 353 -22.84 -25.68 7.47
CA PRO A 353 -22.68 -25.64 6.00
C PRO A 353 -22.92 -24.25 5.41
N LEU A 354 -23.98 -23.56 5.84
CA LEU A 354 -24.22 -22.16 5.47
C LEU A 354 -23.11 -21.25 5.97
N GLY A 355 -22.66 -21.45 7.22
CA GLY A 355 -21.57 -20.70 7.82
C GLY A 355 -20.27 -20.79 7.02
N ALA A 356 -19.95 -21.93 6.42
CA ALA A 356 -18.80 -22.10 5.55
C ALA A 356 -18.89 -21.22 4.29
N VAL A 357 -20.08 -21.12 3.69
CA VAL A 357 -20.34 -20.23 2.54
C VAL A 357 -20.19 -18.76 2.95
N LEU A 358 -20.81 -18.37 4.07
CA LEU A 358 -20.74 -17.00 4.58
C LEU A 358 -19.30 -16.56 4.85
N ARG A 359 -18.50 -17.41 5.50
CA ARG A 359 -17.07 -17.16 5.76
C ARG A 359 -16.25 -17.02 4.48
N ARG A 360 -16.45 -17.97 3.53
CA ARG A 360 -15.73 -17.93 2.26
C ARG A 360 -15.95 -16.62 1.49
N LEU A 361 -17.17 -16.06 1.57
CA LEU A 361 -17.52 -14.80 0.91
C LEU A 361 -17.39 -13.59 1.85
N SER A 362 -16.92 -13.79 3.09
CA SER A 362 -16.81 -12.74 4.14
C SER A 362 -18.15 -12.04 4.44
N LEU A 363 -19.29 -12.67 4.12
CA LEU A 363 -20.63 -12.12 4.36
C LEU A 363 -20.99 -12.15 5.85
N ASP A 364 -20.38 -13.03 6.63
CA ASP A 364 -20.56 -13.10 8.08
C ASP A 364 -20.07 -11.84 8.79
N GLU A 365 -19.18 -11.07 8.19
CA GLU A 365 -18.62 -9.84 8.76
C GLU A 365 -19.42 -8.57 8.44
N LEU A 366 -20.40 -8.62 7.52
CA LEU A 366 -21.20 -7.47 7.14
C LEU A 366 -21.88 -6.74 8.33
N PRO A 367 -22.36 -7.41 9.42
CA PRO A 367 -22.93 -6.72 10.58
C PRO A 367 -21.96 -5.78 11.30
N GLN A 368 -20.64 -5.90 11.07
CA GLN A 368 -19.64 -4.94 11.59
C GLN A 368 -19.86 -3.52 11.03
N LEU A 369 -20.56 -3.34 9.90
CA LEU A 369 -20.98 -2.01 9.42
C LEU A 369 -21.76 -1.24 10.49
N LEU A 370 -22.50 -1.91 11.37
CA LEU A 370 -23.16 -1.29 12.53
C LEU A 370 -22.13 -0.76 13.54
N ASN A 371 -21.02 -1.49 13.75
CA ASN A 371 -19.94 -1.02 14.63
C ASN A 371 -19.22 0.20 14.03
N VAL A 372 -19.04 0.22 12.70
CA VAL A 372 -18.45 1.38 12.02
C VAL A 372 -19.36 2.59 12.14
N LEU A 373 -20.67 2.44 11.91
CA LEU A 373 -21.65 3.51 12.04
C LEU A 373 -21.68 4.09 13.45
N ARG A 374 -21.59 3.23 14.49
CA ARG A 374 -21.49 3.65 15.90
C ARG A 374 -20.16 4.34 16.23
N GLY A 375 -19.10 4.05 15.46
CA GLY A 375 -17.77 4.59 15.67
C GLY A 375 -16.86 3.73 16.55
N ASP A 376 -17.27 2.48 16.86
CA ASP A 376 -16.42 1.48 17.53
C ASP A 376 -15.30 1.00 16.62
N MET A 377 -15.61 0.93 15.31
CA MET A 377 -14.71 0.45 14.26
C MET A 377 -14.57 1.48 13.13
N SER A 378 -13.65 1.22 12.23
CA SER A 378 -13.44 1.87 10.94
C SER A 378 -13.72 0.86 9.82
N LEU A 379 -13.98 1.31 8.60
CA LEU A 379 -13.99 0.42 7.44
C LEU A 379 -12.62 -0.23 7.24
N ILE A 380 -11.54 0.54 7.44
CA ILE A 380 -10.16 0.10 7.23
C ILE A 380 -9.32 0.39 8.47
N GLY A 381 -8.62 -0.64 8.95
CA GLY A 381 -7.77 -0.55 10.13
C GLY A 381 -7.16 -1.91 10.52
N PRO A 382 -6.38 -1.97 11.60
CA PRO A 382 -5.92 -3.23 12.19
C PRO A 382 -7.09 -4.12 12.60
N ARG A 383 -6.87 -5.43 12.60
CA ARG A 383 -7.89 -6.38 13.10
C ARG A 383 -8.20 -6.11 14.58
N PRO A 384 -9.48 -6.10 14.99
CA PRO A 384 -9.84 -5.99 16.41
C PRO A 384 -9.38 -7.24 17.18
N PRO A 385 -8.42 -7.10 18.13
CA PRO A 385 -7.92 -8.23 18.91
C PRO A 385 -8.91 -8.63 20.01
N LEU A 386 -8.75 -9.87 20.51
CA LEU A 386 -9.41 -10.32 21.73
C LEU A 386 -8.76 -9.68 22.97
N PRO A 387 -9.50 -9.50 24.08
CA PRO A 387 -8.91 -9.03 25.33
C PRO A 387 -7.74 -9.91 25.82
N ASP A 388 -7.85 -11.22 25.68
CA ASP A 388 -6.82 -12.18 26.03
C ASP A 388 -5.57 -12.05 25.15
N GLU A 389 -5.73 -11.71 23.86
CA GLU A 389 -4.59 -11.42 22.96
C GLU A 389 -3.84 -10.17 23.45
N VAL A 390 -4.59 -9.11 23.77
CA VAL A 390 -4.02 -7.81 24.22
C VAL A 390 -3.26 -7.96 25.53
N ALA A 391 -3.68 -8.84 26.43
CA ALA A 391 -2.99 -9.09 27.70
C ALA A 391 -1.56 -9.62 27.52
N HIS A 392 -1.25 -10.19 26.35
CA HIS A 392 0.07 -10.74 26.01
C HIS A 392 0.86 -9.85 25.05
N TYR A 393 0.33 -8.68 24.66
CA TYR A 393 0.99 -7.79 23.72
C TYR A 393 2.23 -7.12 24.32
N SER A 394 3.29 -7.11 23.55
CA SER A 394 4.46 -6.27 23.80
C SER A 394 4.13 -4.79 23.65
N PRO A 395 4.95 -3.86 24.19
CA PRO A 395 4.76 -2.42 24.00
C PRO A 395 4.67 -2.00 22.53
N THR A 396 5.36 -2.71 21.63
CA THR A 396 5.31 -2.47 20.19
C THR A 396 3.97 -2.87 19.61
N GLU A 397 3.44 -4.03 19.98
CA GLU A 397 2.15 -4.52 19.49
C GLU A 397 0.98 -3.67 19.99
N LEU A 398 1.08 -3.12 21.21
CA LEU A 398 0.07 -2.20 21.76
C LEU A 398 -0.15 -0.95 20.90
N ARG A 399 0.83 -0.55 20.07
CA ARG A 399 0.65 0.57 19.12
C ARG A 399 -0.45 0.31 18.08
N ARG A 400 -0.81 -0.95 17.82
CA ARG A 400 -1.95 -1.30 16.94
C ARG A 400 -3.27 -0.74 17.46
N LEU A 401 -3.39 -0.55 18.77
CA LEU A 401 -4.57 0.01 19.44
C LEU A 401 -4.63 1.56 19.40
N ALA A 402 -3.62 2.21 18.82
CA ALA A 402 -3.62 3.67 18.69
C ALA A 402 -4.67 4.20 17.70
N VAL A 403 -5.27 3.31 16.91
CA VAL A 403 -6.31 3.62 15.93
C VAL A 403 -7.53 2.73 16.12
N ARG A 404 -8.67 3.12 15.53
CA ARG A 404 -9.85 2.25 15.51
C ARG A 404 -9.56 0.99 14.69
N PRO A 405 -9.98 -0.19 15.17
CA PRO A 405 -9.86 -1.42 14.40
C PRO A 405 -10.75 -1.36 13.15
N GLY A 406 -10.32 -2.06 12.08
CA GLY A 406 -11.01 -2.08 10.80
C GLY A 406 -11.85 -3.33 10.57
N MET A 407 -12.86 -3.23 9.70
CA MET A 407 -13.51 -4.40 9.10
C MET A 407 -12.55 -5.12 8.15
N THR A 408 -11.77 -4.35 7.39
CA THR A 408 -10.66 -4.84 6.57
C THR A 408 -9.38 -4.11 6.92
N GLY A 409 -8.23 -4.65 6.55
CA GLY A 409 -6.94 -4.07 6.85
C GLY A 409 -5.84 -4.52 5.89
N LEU A 410 -4.68 -3.90 6.01
CA LEU A 410 -3.56 -4.15 5.11
C LEU A 410 -3.12 -5.63 5.12
N TRP A 411 -3.02 -6.25 6.29
CA TRP A 411 -2.65 -7.67 6.41
C TRP A 411 -3.69 -8.59 5.74
N GLN A 412 -5.00 -8.27 5.84
CA GLN A 412 -6.08 -9.06 5.26
C GLN A 412 -6.04 -9.09 3.73
N VAL A 413 -5.49 -8.05 3.10
CA VAL A 413 -5.36 -7.98 1.63
C VAL A 413 -3.95 -8.33 1.13
N SER A 414 -2.99 -8.60 2.04
CA SER A 414 -1.59 -8.89 1.70
C SER A 414 -1.21 -10.37 1.79
N GLY A 415 -2.04 -11.22 2.41
CA GLY A 415 -1.74 -12.65 2.55
C GLY A 415 -2.67 -13.39 3.49
N ARG A 416 -3.45 -12.66 4.31
CA ARG A 416 -4.43 -13.23 5.26
C ARG A 416 -3.81 -14.31 6.16
N SER A 417 -4.28 -15.54 6.00
CA SER A 417 -3.93 -16.70 6.83
C SER A 417 -2.53 -17.26 6.59
N ASP A 418 -1.89 -16.86 5.49
CA ASP A 418 -0.57 -17.36 5.10
C ASP A 418 0.58 -16.53 5.71
N LEU A 419 0.25 -15.43 6.41
CA LEU A 419 1.21 -14.58 7.11
C LEU A 419 1.47 -15.08 8.52
N SER A 420 2.73 -14.99 8.95
CA SER A 420 3.12 -15.18 10.34
C SER A 420 2.52 -14.08 11.25
N TRP A 421 2.58 -14.30 12.57
CA TRP A 421 2.16 -13.29 13.54
C TRP A 421 2.96 -11.99 13.38
N ASP A 422 4.29 -12.10 13.29
CA ASP A 422 5.19 -10.95 13.17
C ASP A 422 4.94 -10.14 11.89
N GLU A 423 4.69 -10.81 10.76
CA GLU A 423 4.33 -10.16 9.50
C GLU A 423 3.00 -9.43 9.61
N THR A 424 2.01 -10.05 10.27
CA THR A 424 0.70 -9.44 10.52
C THR A 424 0.84 -8.17 11.35
N VAL A 425 1.61 -8.22 12.45
CA VAL A 425 1.89 -7.09 13.32
C VAL A 425 2.64 -6.00 12.56
N ALA A 426 3.66 -6.34 11.79
CA ALA A 426 4.43 -5.38 11.00
C ALA A 426 3.55 -4.62 9.98
N LEU A 427 2.62 -5.31 9.30
CA LEU A 427 1.68 -4.68 8.37
C LEU A 427 0.68 -3.77 9.07
N ASP A 428 0.18 -4.17 10.24
CA ASP A 428 -0.73 -3.35 11.02
C ASP A 428 -0.02 -2.09 11.57
N LEU A 429 1.21 -2.22 12.07
CA LEU A 429 2.02 -1.10 12.53
C LEU A 429 2.37 -0.16 11.38
N TRP A 430 2.73 -0.72 10.23
CA TRP A 430 2.98 0.09 9.04
C TRP A 430 1.74 0.92 8.67
N TYR A 431 0.55 0.33 8.70
CA TYR A 431 -0.70 1.05 8.45
C TYR A 431 -0.94 2.16 9.50
N VAL A 432 -0.75 1.86 10.79
CA VAL A 432 -0.91 2.84 11.87
C VAL A 432 0.00 4.04 11.69
N ASP A 433 1.26 3.80 11.34
CA ASP A 433 2.26 4.86 11.22
C ASP A 433 2.19 5.62 9.88
N ASN A 434 1.69 4.98 8.81
CA ASN A 434 1.71 5.54 7.46
C ASN A 434 0.31 5.70 6.83
N TRP A 435 -0.71 5.85 7.68
CA TRP A 435 -2.07 6.03 7.20
C TRP A 435 -2.21 7.24 6.26
N SER A 436 -2.96 7.04 5.20
CA SER A 436 -3.42 8.10 4.30
C SER A 436 -4.75 7.68 3.64
N VAL A 437 -5.51 8.65 3.16
CA VAL A 437 -6.73 8.36 2.37
C VAL A 437 -6.41 7.50 1.15
N ALA A 438 -5.24 7.70 0.52
CA ALA A 438 -4.80 6.89 -0.61
C ALA A 438 -4.57 5.42 -0.21
N THR A 439 -3.97 5.18 0.96
CA THR A 439 -3.80 3.83 1.51
C THR A 439 -5.14 3.16 1.77
N ASP A 440 -6.11 3.88 2.32
CA ASP A 440 -7.47 3.36 2.54
C ASP A 440 -8.15 2.98 1.23
N VAL A 441 -8.11 3.84 0.21
CA VAL A 441 -8.67 3.53 -1.12
C VAL A 441 -7.97 2.31 -1.74
N GLU A 442 -6.66 2.19 -1.61
CA GLU A 442 -5.92 1.02 -2.11
C GLU A 442 -6.34 -0.27 -1.39
N ILE A 443 -6.43 -0.26 -0.05
CA ILE A 443 -6.88 -1.41 0.72
C ILE A 443 -8.31 -1.78 0.35
N MET A 444 -9.22 -0.81 0.21
CA MET A 444 -10.60 -1.05 -0.19
C MET A 444 -10.70 -1.73 -1.57
N THR A 445 -9.95 -1.25 -2.56
CA THR A 445 -9.94 -1.85 -3.90
C THR A 445 -9.39 -3.27 -3.90
N ARG A 446 -8.35 -3.53 -3.09
CA ARG A 446 -7.81 -4.89 -2.89
C ARG A 446 -8.80 -5.80 -2.16
N THR A 447 -9.54 -5.26 -1.17
CA THR A 447 -10.58 -6.00 -0.43
C THR A 447 -11.69 -6.46 -1.36
N LEU A 448 -12.23 -5.57 -2.21
CA LEU A 448 -13.26 -5.91 -3.17
C LEU A 448 -12.81 -7.05 -4.11
N ARG A 449 -11.56 -6.98 -4.60
CA ARG A 449 -10.99 -8.06 -5.41
C ARG A 449 -10.84 -9.35 -4.63
N ALA A 450 -10.35 -9.30 -3.39
CA ALA A 450 -10.15 -10.47 -2.56
C ALA A 450 -11.46 -11.19 -2.19
N VAL A 451 -12.56 -10.43 -2.04
CA VAL A 451 -13.91 -10.99 -1.84
C VAL A 451 -14.39 -11.70 -3.10
N VAL A 452 -14.19 -11.11 -4.28
CA VAL A 452 -14.57 -11.71 -5.57
C VAL A 452 -13.75 -12.98 -5.85
N ASP A 453 -12.43 -12.93 -5.60
CA ASP A 453 -11.53 -14.06 -5.87
C ASP A 453 -11.69 -15.22 -4.85
N GLY A 454 -12.29 -14.97 -3.68
CA GLY A 454 -12.54 -15.96 -2.63
C GLY A 454 -11.29 -16.64 -2.03
N ARG A 455 -10.09 -16.10 -2.30
CA ARG A 455 -8.82 -16.69 -1.87
C ARG A 455 -8.50 -16.36 -0.40
N GLY A 456 -8.04 -17.37 0.37
CA GLY A 456 -7.55 -17.19 1.74
C GLY A 456 -8.62 -16.98 2.81
N ALA A 457 -9.89 -17.25 2.53
CA ALA A 457 -10.97 -17.30 3.50
C ALA A 457 -11.20 -18.77 3.92
N TYR A 458 -10.74 -19.13 5.12
CA TYR A 458 -10.95 -20.46 5.72
C TYR A 458 -11.74 -20.33 7.02
#